data_507195c856683198d7f1cb1a81734686
#
_entry.id   507195c856683198d7f1cb1a81734686
#
_cell.length_a   1.000
_cell.length_b   1.000
_cell.length_c   1.000
_cell.angle_alpha   90.00
_cell.angle_beta   90.00
_cell.angle_gamma   90.00
#
_symmetry.space_group_name_H-M   'P 1'
#
loop_
_entity.id
_entity.type
_entity.pdbx_description
1 polymer ?
#
loop_
_entity_poly.entity_id
_entity_poly.type
_entity_poly.pdbx_seq_one_letter_code
_entity_poly.pdbx_strand_id
1 'polypeptide(L)'
;VIEKYDLKIKGKANTGLALCGDEYKIRLFILENIYEQLYLNFPLGQIIREKLYDFQERLSMDALGFGFFYRFFVVMIQRMESGHTIKKLEPKYEELYGSSAYMIVDEFLNEIEQVKGYKISKEERLFLSISVAGMRTPANTAEIEQKISISEGVADLIIEILDRIKAELNVTVVANELFDDFVYHVFFMINRLKYGFHIYNPMVDDFKNKYSVAYKMAEIAKGVLEERVGIEMTEDEM
;
A
#
# COMPACT_ATOMS: atom_id res chain seq x y z
N VAL A 1 -17.76 -11.26 3.72
CA VAL A 1 -16.35 -10.83 3.73
C VAL A 1 -15.55 -11.60 2.68
N ILE A 2 -15.56 -12.93 2.68
CA ILE A 2 -14.74 -13.77 1.78
C ILE A 2 -15.11 -13.58 0.30
N GLU A 3 -16.38 -13.37 0.01
CA GLU A 3 -16.89 -13.16 -1.35
C GLU A 3 -16.31 -11.90 -2.01
N LYS A 4 -16.00 -10.85 -1.22
CA LYS A 4 -15.32 -9.63 -1.71
C LYS A 4 -13.98 -9.95 -2.40
N TYR A 5 -13.31 -11.02 -1.97
CA TYR A 5 -12.01 -11.45 -2.52
C TYR A 5 -12.16 -12.60 -3.53
N ASP A 6 -13.38 -12.98 -3.91
CA ASP A 6 -13.62 -14.14 -4.78
C ASP A 6 -12.98 -15.43 -4.22
N LEU A 7 -13.05 -15.60 -2.90
CA LEU A 7 -12.51 -16.75 -2.18
C LEU A 7 -13.63 -17.69 -1.74
N LYS A 8 -13.27 -18.97 -1.54
CA LYS A 8 -14.19 -20.02 -1.09
C LYS A 8 -13.59 -20.75 0.10
N ILE A 9 -14.46 -21.17 1.04
CA ILE A 9 -14.08 -22.10 2.10
C ILE A 9 -14.44 -23.53 1.67
N LYS A 10 -13.47 -24.42 1.74
CA LYS A 10 -13.70 -25.86 1.57
C LYS A 10 -13.43 -26.57 2.88
N GLY A 11 -14.41 -27.37 3.31
CA GLY A 11 -14.27 -28.25 4.47
C GLY A 11 -14.03 -29.67 4.04
N LYS A 12 -13.14 -30.38 4.73
CA LYS A 12 -12.95 -31.82 4.58
C LYS A 12 -12.99 -32.46 5.96
N ALA A 13 -13.79 -33.51 6.10
CA ALA A 13 -13.90 -34.23 7.35
C ALA A 13 -12.49 -34.64 7.85
N ASN A 14 -12.22 -34.36 9.12
CA ASN A 14 -10.96 -34.63 9.81
C ASN A 14 -9.73 -33.83 9.38
N THR A 15 -9.86 -32.87 8.45
CA THR A 15 -8.74 -32.01 8.02
C THR A 15 -8.97 -30.52 8.25
N GLY A 16 -10.18 -30.14 8.70
CA GLY A 16 -10.55 -28.76 8.98
C GLY A 16 -11.05 -27.98 7.75
N LEU A 17 -10.96 -26.65 7.85
CA LEU A 17 -11.37 -25.72 6.82
C LEU A 17 -10.15 -25.17 6.08
N ALA A 18 -10.25 -25.06 4.76
CA ALA A 18 -9.23 -24.44 3.91
C ALA A 18 -9.83 -23.27 3.14
N LEU A 19 -9.12 -22.15 3.13
CA LEU A 19 -9.41 -21.02 2.25
C LEU A 19 -8.84 -21.33 0.86
N CYS A 20 -9.67 -21.24 -0.17
CA CYS A 20 -9.33 -21.61 -1.55
C CYS A 20 -9.63 -20.43 -2.49
N GLY A 21 -8.68 -20.18 -3.39
CA GLY A 21 -8.78 -19.13 -4.40
C GLY A 21 -7.40 -18.75 -4.94
N ASP A 22 -7.32 -17.62 -5.57
CA ASP A 22 -6.07 -17.03 -6.01
C ASP A 22 -5.19 -16.65 -4.81
N GLU A 23 -3.89 -16.96 -4.87
CA GLU A 23 -2.98 -16.77 -3.74
C GLU A 23 -2.80 -15.29 -3.38
N TYR A 24 -2.77 -14.40 -4.38
CA TYR A 24 -2.71 -12.96 -4.11
C TYR A 24 -3.94 -12.49 -3.32
N LYS A 25 -5.14 -12.91 -3.74
CA LYS A 25 -6.41 -12.58 -3.06
C LYS A 25 -6.48 -13.18 -1.65
N ILE A 26 -5.94 -14.39 -1.46
CA ILE A 26 -5.80 -15.01 -0.12
C ILE A 26 -4.92 -14.13 0.77
N ARG A 27 -3.80 -13.64 0.27
CA ARG A 27 -2.90 -12.78 1.05
C ARG A 27 -3.53 -11.43 1.38
N LEU A 28 -4.26 -10.81 0.44
CA LEU A 28 -5.02 -9.59 0.73
C LEU A 28 -6.06 -9.82 1.84
N PHE A 29 -6.82 -10.92 1.74
CA PHE A 29 -7.78 -11.28 2.78
C PHE A 29 -7.10 -11.45 4.15
N ILE A 30 -5.95 -12.12 4.20
CA ILE A 30 -5.17 -12.29 5.43
C ILE A 30 -4.76 -10.94 6.00
N LEU A 31 -4.17 -10.07 5.18
CA LEU A 31 -3.68 -8.75 5.59
C LEU A 31 -4.78 -7.88 6.17
N GLU A 32 -5.95 -7.87 5.54
CA GLU A 32 -7.04 -6.98 5.92
C GLU A 32 -7.93 -7.52 7.05
N ASN A 33 -8.04 -8.85 7.23
CA ASN A 33 -9.06 -9.42 8.11
C ASN A 33 -8.54 -10.28 9.26
N ILE A 34 -7.44 -10.98 9.10
CA ILE A 34 -7.01 -12.00 10.05
C ILE A 34 -5.50 -12.00 10.37
N TYR A 35 -4.77 -10.95 9.96
CA TYR A 35 -3.33 -10.86 10.18
C TYR A 35 -2.96 -10.97 11.66
N GLU A 36 -3.64 -10.22 12.51
CA GLU A 36 -3.35 -10.18 13.95
C GLU A 36 -3.54 -11.56 14.63
N GLN A 37 -4.53 -12.33 14.19
CA GLN A 37 -4.80 -13.65 14.72
C GLN A 37 -3.76 -14.70 14.29
N LEU A 38 -3.17 -14.52 13.10
CA LEU A 38 -2.26 -15.50 12.52
C LEU A 38 -0.79 -15.17 12.74
N TYR A 39 -0.42 -13.89 12.64
CA TYR A 39 0.98 -13.49 12.44
C TYR A 39 1.51 -12.43 13.39
N LEU A 40 0.72 -11.93 14.35
CA LEU A 40 1.18 -10.90 15.31
C LEU A 40 2.52 -11.25 15.96
N ASN A 41 2.73 -12.53 16.29
CA ASN A 41 3.94 -13.03 16.92
C ASN A 41 4.74 -13.96 16.01
N PHE A 42 4.67 -13.80 14.68
CA PHE A 42 5.42 -14.65 13.78
C PHE A 42 6.94 -14.51 14.01
N PRO A 43 7.66 -15.62 14.29
CA PRO A 43 9.05 -15.57 14.68
C PRO A 43 9.94 -15.34 13.46
N LEU A 44 10.39 -14.11 13.27
CA LEU A 44 11.46 -13.80 12.33
C LEU A 44 12.83 -13.97 13.02
N GLY A 45 13.77 -14.59 12.32
CA GLY A 45 15.16 -14.70 12.78
C GLY A 45 15.80 -13.32 12.98
N GLN A 46 16.80 -13.21 13.86
CA GLN A 46 17.44 -11.95 14.21
C GLN A 46 17.98 -11.22 12.98
N ILE A 47 18.71 -11.91 12.11
CA ILE A 47 19.31 -11.31 10.88
C ILE A 47 18.22 -10.71 9.98
N ILE A 48 17.06 -11.36 9.84
CA ILE A 48 15.95 -10.84 9.04
C ILE A 48 15.38 -9.57 9.67
N ARG A 49 15.24 -9.52 10.99
CA ARG A 49 14.79 -8.32 11.69
C ARG A 49 15.75 -7.15 11.52
N GLU A 50 17.05 -7.39 11.61
CA GLU A 50 18.07 -6.37 11.36
C GLU A 50 17.95 -5.80 9.94
N LYS A 51 17.80 -6.66 8.92
CA LYS A 51 17.57 -6.24 7.53
C LYS A 51 16.29 -5.43 7.34
N LEU A 52 15.22 -5.78 8.06
CA LEU A 52 13.97 -5.03 8.03
C LEU A 52 14.12 -3.63 8.66
N TYR A 53 14.85 -3.49 9.76
CA TYR A 53 15.14 -2.18 10.34
C TYR A 53 16.04 -1.32 9.46
N ASP A 54 17.09 -1.89 8.85
CA ASP A 54 17.91 -1.20 7.87
C ASP A 54 17.06 -0.71 6.67
N PHE A 55 16.10 -1.51 6.23
CA PHE A 55 15.17 -1.14 5.16
C PHE A 55 14.23 0.00 5.59
N GLN A 56 13.71 -0.05 6.82
CA GLN A 56 12.89 1.02 7.40
C GLN A 56 13.64 2.35 7.40
N GLU A 57 14.90 2.35 7.90
CA GLU A 57 15.74 3.54 7.94
C GLU A 57 16.05 4.06 6.54
N ARG A 58 16.39 3.17 5.60
CA ARG A 58 16.66 3.56 4.20
C ARG A 58 15.49 4.31 3.54
N LEU A 59 14.24 4.00 3.89
CA LEU A 59 13.04 4.64 3.34
C LEU A 59 12.42 5.69 4.27
N SER A 60 13.05 5.99 5.39
CA SER A 60 12.54 6.95 6.39
C SER A 60 11.09 6.66 6.80
N MET A 61 10.73 5.36 6.85
CA MET A 61 9.38 4.94 7.20
C MET A 61 9.10 5.22 8.68
N ASP A 62 7.96 5.86 8.96
CA ASP A 62 7.44 5.93 10.32
C ASP A 62 6.97 4.55 10.81
N ALA A 63 6.58 4.46 12.08
CA ALA A 63 6.14 3.21 12.68
C ALA A 63 4.92 2.59 11.98
N LEU A 64 4.01 3.41 11.45
CA LEU A 64 2.81 2.95 10.75
C LEU A 64 3.14 2.46 9.33
N GLY A 65 3.96 3.20 8.59
CA GLY A 65 4.42 2.81 7.26
C GLY A 65 5.27 1.54 7.30
N PHE A 66 6.18 1.45 8.28
CA PHE A 66 6.95 0.23 8.50
C PHE A 66 6.06 -0.95 8.91
N GLY A 67 5.10 -0.74 9.81
CA GLY A 67 4.15 -1.77 10.22
C GLY A 67 3.35 -2.33 9.04
N PHE A 68 3.00 -1.47 8.09
CA PHE A 68 2.33 -1.89 6.86
C PHE A 68 3.24 -2.77 5.97
N PHE A 69 4.45 -2.31 5.66
CA PHE A 69 5.45 -3.10 4.92
C PHE A 69 5.77 -4.43 5.61
N TYR A 70 5.97 -4.39 6.92
CA TYR A 70 6.28 -5.57 7.74
C TYR A 70 5.20 -6.65 7.62
N ARG A 71 3.91 -6.28 7.64
CA ARG A 71 2.81 -7.23 7.46
C ARG A 71 2.85 -7.92 6.10
N PHE A 72 3.08 -7.18 5.03
CA PHE A 72 3.23 -7.73 3.69
C PHE A 72 4.40 -8.72 3.62
N PHE A 73 5.53 -8.34 4.19
CA PHE A 73 6.72 -9.17 4.23
C PHE A 73 6.48 -10.47 5.00
N VAL A 74 5.91 -10.41 6.21
CA VAL A 74 5.62 -11.58 7.04
C VAL A 74 4.66 -12.54 6.33
N VAL A 75 3.57 -12.02 5.76
CA VAL A 75 2.61 -12.85 5.01
C VAL A 75 3.29 -13.50 3.81
N MET A 76 4.09 -12.74 3.05
CA MET A 76 4.84 -13.27 1.91
C MET A 76 5.76 -14.43 2.32
N ILE A 77 6.64 -14.22 3.29
CA ILE A 77 7.61 -15.21 3.73
C ILE A 77 6.90 -16.48 4.25
N GLN A 78 5.92 -16.30 5.13
CA GLN A 78 5.21 -17.43 5.72
C GLN A 78 4.45 -18.25 4.67
N ARG A 79 3.78 -17.58 3.73
CA ARG A 79 3.05 -18.26 2.66
C ARG A 79 4.01 -19.02 1.74
N MET A 80 5.13 -18.42 1.36
CA MET A 80 6.17 -19.08 0.56
C MET A 80 6.76 -20.29 1.27
N GLU A 81 7.12 -20.18 2.55
CA GLU A 81 7.69 -21.28 3.34
C GLU A 81 6.68 -22.43 3.56
N SER A 82 5.38 -22.11 3.52
CA SER A 82 4.30 -23.10 3.53
C SER A 82 3.97 -23.69 2.15
N GLY A 83 4.76 -23.36 1.11
CA GLY A 83 4.57 -23.88 -0.26
C GLY A 83 3.49 -23.15 -1.08
N HIS A 84 2.99 -22.03 -0.59
CA HIS A 84 1.98 -21.21 -1.26
C HIS A 84 2.63 -19.99 -1.90
N THR A 85 2.99 -20.07 -3.18
CA THR A 85 3.59 -18.97 -3.94
C THR A 85 2.60 -18.39 -4.94
N ILE A 86 2.68 -17.07 -5.16
CA ILE A 86 1.95 -16.43 -6.24
C ILE A 86 2.48 -16.94 -7.57
N LYS A 87 1.60 -17.47 -8.43
CA LYS A 87 1.97 -18.02 -9.73
C LYS A 87 1.80 -17.03 -10.86
N LYS A 88 0.85 -16.12 -10.71
CA LYS A 88 0.52 -15.10 -11.70
C LYS A 88 -0.17 -13.94 -11.00
N LEU A 89 0.13 -12.73 -11.43
CA LEU A 89 -0.57 -11.51 -11.06
C LEU A 89 -1.38 -11.00 -12.25
N GLU A 90 -2.38 -10.16 -11.98
CA GLU A 90 -3.10 -9.45 -13.03
C GLU A 90 -2.17 -8.46 -13.75
N PRO A 91 -2.41 -8.13 -15.03
CA PRO A 91 -1.52 -7.26 -15.82
C PRO A 91 -1.22 -5.91 -15.17
N LYS A 92 -2.16 -5.34 -14.40
CA LYS A 92 -1.97 -4.05 -13.72
C LYS A 92 -0.78 -4.04 -12.74
N TYR A 93 -0.41 -5.18 -12.16
CA TYR A 93 0.74 -5.28 -11.26
C TYR A 93 2.08 -5.32 -11.99
N GLU A 94 2.07 -5.71 -13.28
CA GLU A 94 3.27 -5.68 -14.11
C GLU A 94 3.79 -4.24 -14.35
N GLU A 95 2.95 -3.23 -14.20
CA GLU A 95 3.34 -1.83 -14.30
C GLU A 95 4.29 -1.40 -13.18
N LEU A 96 4.32 -2.11 -12.05
CA LEU A 96 5.31 -1.90 -11.00
C LEU A 96 6.71 -2.36 -11.40
N TYR A 97 6.82 -3.27 -12.38
CA TYR A 97 8.11 -3.79 -12.79
C TYR A 97 8.98 -2.66 -13.36
N GLY A 98 10.18 -2.52 -12.79
CA GLY A 98 11.10 -1.44 -13.14
C GLY A 98 10.79 -0.07 -12.51
N SER A 99 9.71 0.05 -11.72
CA SER A 99 9.47 1.25 -10.91
C SER A 99 10.51 1.37 -9.78
N SER A 100 10.66 2.57 -9.24
CA SER A 100 11.52 2.80 -8.07
C SER A 100 11.13 1.92 -6.88
N ALA A 101 9.83 1.74 -6.63
CA ALA A 101 9.33 0.85 -5.57
C ALA A 101 9.77 -0.61 -5.79
N TYR A 102 9.71 -1.07 -7.05
CA TYR A 102 10.18 -2.42 -7.39
C TYR A 102 11.69 -2.55 -7.20
N MET A 103 12.49 -1.60 -7.68
CA MET A 103 13.95 -1.66 -7.59
C MET A 103 14.42 -1.69 -6.13
N ILE A 104 13.83 -0.88 -5.27
CA ILE A 104 14.15 -0.83 -3.84
C ILE A 104 13.82 -2.17 -3.16
N VAL A 105 12.65 -2.76 -3.47
CA VAL A 105 12.25 -4.06 -2.93
C VAL A 105 13.11 -5.19 -3.50
N ASP A 106 13.48 -5.12 -4.77
CA ASP A 106 14.36 -6.10 -5.42
C ASP A 106 15.73 -6.18 -4.73
N GLU A 107 16.35 -5.03 -4.44
CA GLU A 107 17.60 -4.97 -3.68
C GLU A 107 17.45 -5.59 -2.29
N PHE A 108 16.43 -5.20 -1.55
CA PHE A 108 16.14 -5.75 -0.23
C PHE A 108 15.93 -7.27 -0.28
N LEU A 109 15.13 -7.77 -1.22
CA LEU A 109 14.85 -9.20 -1.33
C LEU A 109 16.07 -10.01 -1.81
N ASN A 110 17.01 -9.41 -2.54
CA ASN A 110 18.29 -10.05 -2.84
C ASN A 110 19.11 -10.29 -1.57
N GLU A 111 19.07 -9.38 -0.60
CA GLU A 111 19.70 -9.58 0.71
C GLU A 111 18.98 -10.70 1.50
N ILE A 112 17.65 -10.74 1.44
CA ILE A 112 16.84 -11.80 2.09
C ILE A 112 17.12 -13.16 1.47
N GLU A 113 17.25 -13.26 0.15
CA GLU A 113 17.63 -14.50 -0.55
C GLU A 113 18.95 -15.07 -0.05
N GLN A 114 19.94 -14.22 0.17
CA GLN A 114 21.26 -14.63 0.71
C GLN A 114 21.12 -15.25 2.11
N VAL A 115 20.27 -14.67 2.96
CA VAL A 115 20.03 -15.15 4.32
C VAL A 115 19.21 -16.43 4.32
N LYS A 116 18.21 -16.54 3.47
CA LYS A 116 17.25 -17.66 3.42
C LYS A 116 17.75 -18.84 2.58
N GLY A 117 18.66 -18.62 1.62
CA GLY A 117 19.20 -19.66 0.75
C GLY A 117 18.26 -20.16 -0.35
N TYR A 118 17.16 -19.44 -0.64
CA TYR A 118 16.26 -19.74 -1.75
C TYR A 118 15.93 -18.52 -2.57
N LYS A 119 15.45 -18.71 -3.81
CA LYS A 119 15.08 -17.65 -4.71
C LYS A 119 13.63 -17.19 -4.51
N ILE A 120 13.42 -15.87 -4.63
CA ILE A 120 12.12 -15.22 -4.56
C ILE A 120 11.69 -14.83 -5.98
N SER A 121 10.51 -15.30 -6.41
CA SER A 121 10.04 -15.07 -7.78
C SER A 121 9.71 -13.60 -8.05
N LYS A 122 9.58 -13.26 -9.34
CA LYS A 122 9.16 -11.93 -9.78
C LYS A 122 7.80 -11.55 -9.19
N GLU A 123 6.85 -12.47 -9.15
CA GLU A 123 5.51 -12.23 -8.63
C GLU A 123 5.52 -11.92 -7.12
N GLU A 124 6.38 -12.57 -6.35
CA GLU A 124 6.58 -12.28 -4.93
C GLU A 124 7.21 -10.90 -4.73
N ARG A 125 8.19 -10.54 -5.57
CA ARG A 125 8.80 -9.21 -5.55
C ARG A 125 7.78 -8.12 -5.89
N LEU A 126 6.95 -8.33 -6.92
CA LEU A 126 5.85 -7.43 -7.27
C LEU A 126 4.84 -7.30 -6.12
N PHE A 127 4.47 -8.42 -5.47
CA PHE A 127 3.57 -8.39 -4.32
C PHE A 127 4.12 -7.49 -3.19
N LEU A 128 5.37 -7.66 -2.82
CA LEU A 128 5.97 -6.83 -1.77
C LEU A 128 6.13 -5.37 -2.21
N SER A 129 6.40 -5.12 -3.50
CA SER A 129 6.53 -3.77 -4.05
C SER A 129 5.26 -2.94 -3.94
N ILE A 130 4.09 -3.58 -3.89
CA ILE A 130 2.81 -2.90 -3.67
C ILE A 130 2.82 -2.13 -2.34
N SER A 131 3.40 -2.71 -1.29
CA SER A 131 3.46 -2.09 0.03
C SER A 131 4.36 -0.85 0.08
N VAL A 132 5.37 -0.77 -0.79
CA VAL A 132 6.22 0.42 -0.95
C VAL A 132 5.56 1.45 -1.87
N ALA A 133 4.98 1.00 -2.99
CA ALA A 133 4.29 1.88 -3.94
C ALA A 133 3.08 2.59 -3.33
N GLY A 134 2.40 1.95 -2.38
CA GLY A 134 1.23 2.49 -1.68
C GLY A 134 1.49 2.78 -0.19
N MET A 135 2.71 3.01 0.22
CA MET A 135 3.01 3.30 1.62
C MET A 135 2.37 4.61 2.09
N ARG A 136 2.35 4.84 3.38
CA ARG A 136 1.98 6.15 3.93
C ARG A 136 3.06 7.16 3.60
N THR A 137 2.65 8.41 3.39
CA THR A 137 3.60 9.51 3.17
C THR A 137 4.53 9.64 4.38
N PRO A 138 5.83 9.52 4.20
CA PRO A 138 6.78 9.72 5.28
C PRO A 138 6.76 11.14 5.82
N ALA A 139 7.17 11.29 7.07
CA ALA A 139 7.24 12.61 7.71
C ALA A 139 8.30 13.54 7.06
N ASN A 140 9.31 12.98 6.40
CA ASN A 140 10.33 13.71 5.66
C ASN A 140 10.30 13.27 4.19
N THR A 141 9.54 13.98 3.36
CA THR A 141 9.39 13.69 1.93
C THR A 141 10.68 13.97 1.14
N ALA A 142 11.52 14.91 1.58
CA ALA A 142 12.79 15.22 0.91
C ALA A 142 13.77 14.03 0.86
N GLU A 143 13.71 13.10 1.81
CA GLU A 143 14.53 11.88 1.79
C GLU A 143 13.99 10.84 0.81
N ILE A 144 12.70 10.83 0.57
CA ILE A 144 12.04 9.91 -0.36
C ILE A 144 12.11 10.40 -1.79
N GLU A 145 12.14 11.71 -2.03
CA GLU A 145 12.22 12.31 -3.36
C GLU A 145 13.41 11.76 -4.17
N GLN A 146 14.52 11.50 -3.52
CA GLN A 146 15.70 10.91 -4.15
C GLN A 146 15.55 9.42 -4.49
N LYS A 147 14.55 8.74 -3.94
CA LYS A 147 14.37 7.29 -4.03
C LYS A 147 13.14 6.86 -4.80
N ILE A 148 12.05 7.62 -4.70
CA ILE A 148 10.77 7.31 -5.35
C ILE A 148 10.44 8.41 -6.34
N SER A 149 10.40 8.04 -7.62
CA SER A 149 9.98 8.91 -8.71
C SER A 149 8.47 8.96 -8.82
N ILE A 150 7.93 10.16 -8.86
CA ILE A 150 6.50 10.43 -9.09
C ILE A 150 6.30 10.74 -10.57
N SER A 151 5.20 10.26 -11.15
CA SER A 151 4.85 10.61 -12.54
C SER A 151 4.38 12.08 -12.63
N GLU A 152 4.74 12.76 -13.71
CA GLU A 152 4.36 14.17 -13.97
C GLU A 152 2.84 14.41 -13.88
N GLY A 153 2.03 13.43 -14.27
CA GLY A 153 0.57 13.52 -14.23
C GLY A 153 -0.04 13.70 -12.83
N VAL A 154 0.69 13.35 -11.76
CA VAL A 154 0.19 13.55 -10.37
C VAL A 154 0.21 15.04 -9.99
N ALA A 155 1.24 15.77 -10.38
CA ALA A 155 1.31 17.22 -10.13
C ALA A 155 0.18 17.97 -10.87
N ASP A 156 -0.07 17.62 -12.13
CA ASP A 156 -1.17 18.20 -12.93
C ASP A 156 -2.54 17.90 -12.29
N LEU A 157 -2.72 16.70 -11.79
CA LEU A 157 -3.94 16.30 -11.10
C LEU A 157 -4.18 17.13 -9.82
N ILE A 158 -3.14 17.40 -9.07
CA ILE A 158 -3.23 18.23 -7.88
C ILE A 158 -3.59 19.68 -8.23
N ILE A 159 -3.00 20.24 -9.28
CA ILE A 159 -3.36 21.58 -9.76
C ILE A 159 -4.84 21.62 -10.12
N GLU A 160 -5.37 20.62 -10.83
CA GLU A 160 -6.80 20.52 -11.15
C GLU A 160 -7.67 20.46 -9.88
N ILE A 161 -7.26 19.67 -8.87
CA ILE A 161 -7.96 19.59 -7.58
C ILE A 161 -8.02 20.97 -6.92
N LEU A 162 -6.90 21.68 -6.84
CA LEU A 162 -6.82 23.01 -6.21
C LEU A 162 -7.66 24.05 -6.95
N ASP A 163 -7.66 24.02 -8.29
CA ASP A 163 -8.48 24.91 -9.11
C ASP A 163 -9.98 24.62 -8.91
N ARG A 164 -10.38 23.36 -8.81
CA ARG A 164 -11.77 22.95 -8.55
C ARG A 164 -12.23 23.40 -7.14
N ILE A 165 -11.39 23.20 -6.13
CA ILE A 165 -11.64 23.67 -4.76
C ILE A 165 -11.85 25.20 -4.75
N LYS A 166 -10.98 25.95 -5.45
CA LYS A 166 -11.10 27.40 -5.57
C LYS A 166 -12.40 27.81 -6.25
N ALA A 167 -12.78 27.15 -7.33
CA ALA A 167 -13.99 27.45 -8.08
C ALA A 167 -15.28 27.18 -7.27
N GLU A 168 -15.34 26.08 -6.53
CA GLU A 168 -16.55 25.63 -5.83
C GLU A 168 -16.70 26.25 -4.42
N LEU A 169 -15.60 26.42 -3.69
CA LEU A 169 -15.64 26.90 -2.31
C LEU A 169 -15.17 28.37 -2.16
N ASN A 170 -14.66 28.97 -3.23
CA ASN A 170 -14.02 30.29 -3.18
C ASN A 170 -12.87 30.37 -2.16
N VAL A 171 -12.18 29.25 -1.94
CA VAL A 171 -11.05 29.13 -1.04
C VAL A 171 -9.78 28.94 -1.87
N THR A 172 -8.78 29.75 -1.60
CA THR A 172 -7.45 29.57 -2.21
C THR A 172 -6.57 28.83 -1.23
N VAL A 173 -6.18 27.62 -1.58
CA VAL A 173 -5.16 26.86 -0.85
C VAL A 173 -3.80 27.34 -1.33
N VAL A 174 -3.00 27.87 -0.44
CA VAL A 174 -1.63 28.28 -0.76
C VAL A 174 -0.75 27.02 -0.69
N ALA A 175 -0.43 26.51 -1.86
CA ALA A 175 0.41 25.34 -2.00
C ALA A 175 1.89 25.75 -1.93
N ASN A 176 2.40 25.96 -0.73
CA ASN A 176 3.80 26.35 -0.51
C ASN A 176 4.64 25.11 -0.12
N GLU A 177 5.09 25.08 1.14
CA GLU A 177 5.97 24.03 1.67
C GLU A 177 5.30 22.63 1.77
N LEU A 178 3.95 22.59 1.79
CA LEU A 178 3.18 21.34 1.87
C LEU A 178 2.82 20.76 0.49
N PHE A 179 3.19 21.40 -0.62
CA PHE A 179 2.80 20.93 -1.95
C PHE A 179 3.43 19.57 -2.26
N ASP A 180 4.70 19.42 -1.99
CA ASP A 180 5.42 18.16 -2.22
C ASP A 180 4.87 17.01 -1.36
N ASP A 181 4.59 17.31 -0.07
CA ASP A 181 3.95 16.33 0.83
C ASP A 181 2.59 15.89 0.27
N PHE A 182 1.81 16.80 -0.28
CA PHE A 182 0.51 16.50 -0.87
C PHE A 182 0.65 15.69 -2.17
N VAL A 183 1.66 16.01 -3.01
CA VAL A 183 1.98 15.23 -4.21
C VAL A 183 2.31 13.77 -3.84
N TYR A 184 3.16 13.55 -2.86
CA TYR A 184 3.49 12.20 -2.38
C TYR A 184 2.27 11.49 -1.78
N HIS A 185 1.47 12.21 -1.00
CA HIS A 185 0.24 11.66 -0.42
C HIS A 185 -0.71 11.14 -1.49
N VAL A 186 -1.01 11.95 -2.49
CA VAL A 186 -1.90 11.58 -3.61
C VAL A 186 -1.29 10.45 -4.43
N PHE A 187 0.01 10.48 -4.71
CA PHE A 187 0.70 9.41 -5.43
C PHE A 187 0.56 8.06 -4.72
N PHE A 188 0.88 7.98 -3.45
CA PHE A 188 0.77 6.73 -2.69
C PHE A 188 -0.69 6.27 -2.55
N MET A 189 -1.62 7.19 -2.37
CA MET A 189 -3.05 6.89 -2.33
C MET A 189 -3.55 6.29 -3.65
N ILE A 190 -3.22 6.90 -4.80
CA ILE A 190 -3.58 6.36 -6.12
C ILE A 190 -3.06 4.93 -6.28
N ASN A 191 -1.83 4.66 -5.85
CA ASN A 191 -1.27 3.32 -5.91
C ASN A 191 -2.04 2.33 -5.01
N ARG A 192 -2.43 2.73 -3.79
CA ARG A 192 -3.27 1.88 -2.93
C ARG A 192 -4.58 1.52 -3.61
N LEU A 193 -5.28 2.51 -4.11
CA LEU A 193 -6.55 2.30 -4.82
C LEU A 193 -6.37 1.40 -6.05
N LYS A 194 -5.34 1.66 -6.87
CA LYS A 194 -5.02 0.89 -8.08
C LYS A 194 -4.74 -0.59 -7.78
N TYR A 195 -4.00 -0.85 -6.71
CA TYR A 195 -3.61 -2.21 -6.33
C TYR A 195 -4.58 -2.90 -5.37
N GLY A 196 -5.68 -2.23 -5.03
CA GLY A 196 -6.84 -2.82 -4.35
C GLY A 196 -6.63 -3.09 -2.87
N PHE A 197 -5.81 -2.30 -2.18
CA PHE A 197 -5.72 -2.35 -0.73
C PHE A 197 -6.03 -0.97 -0.12
N HIS A 198 -6.47 -0.96 1.13
CA HIS A 198 -6.96 0.23 1.81
C HIS A 198 -6.27 0.40 3.16
N ILE A 199 -6.09 1.64 3.56
CA ILE A 199 -5.66 2.01 4.91
C ILE A 199 -6.92 2.44 5.66
N TYR A 200 -7.18 1.79 6.80
CA TYR A 200 -8.27 2.21 7.68
C TYR A 200 -7.91 3.52 8.40
N ASN A 201 -8.81 4.49 8.35
CA ASN A 201 -8.67 5.77 9.04
C ASN A 201 -9.75 5.91 10.14
N PRO A 202 -9.42 5.66 11.41
CA PRO A 202 -10.39 5.73 12.50
C PRO A 202 -10.90 7.16 12.79
N MET A 203 -10.31 8.18 12.18
CA MET A 203 -10.61 9.60 12.48
C MET A 203 -11.58 10.25 11.49
N VAL A 204 -12.08 9.53 10.48
CA VAL A 204 -12.95 10.09 9.43
C VAL A 204 -14.17 10.80 10.01
N ASP A 205 -14.89 10.15 10.92
CA ASP A 205 -16.11 10.72 11.52
C ASP A 205 -15.82 11.97 12.38
N ASP A 206 -14.71 11.96 13.10
CA ASP A 206 -14.26 13.13 13.88
C ASP A 206 -13.90 14.28 12.95
N PHE A 207 -13.23 14.01 11.83
CA PHE A 207 -12.87 15.01 10.84
C PHE A 207 -14.09 15.67 10.18
N LYS A 208 -15.09 14.88 9.78
CA LYS A 208 -16.35 15.39 9.21
C LYS A 208 -17.00 16.43 10.11
N ASN A 209 -17.07 16.14 11.41
CA ASN A 209 -17.75 16.97 12.37
C ASN A 209 -16.94 18.23 12.76
N LYS A 210 -15.61 18.11 12.85
CA LYS A 210 -14.74 19.15 13.38
C LYS A 210 -14.16 20.07 12.33
N TYR A 211 -13.96 19.59 11.10
CA TYR A 211 -13.28 20.29 10.01
C TYR A 211 -14.11 20.27 8.71
N SER A 212 -15.36 20.75 8.78
CA SER A 212 -16.33 20.67 7.68
C SER A 212 -15.86 21.26 6.35
N VAL A 213 -15.04 22.33 6.36
CA VAL A 213 -14.49 22.93 5.14
C VAL A 213 -13.42 22.04 4.54
N ALA A 214 -12.50 21.53 5.36
CA ALA A 214 -11.45 20.59 4.89
C ALA A 214 -12.07 19.29 4.35
N TYR A 215 -13.12 18.81 5.00
CA TYR A 215 -13.84 17.64 4.52
C TYR A 215 -14.49 17.88 3.15
N LYS A 216 -15.12 19.05 2.92
CA LYS A 216 -15.64 19.42 1.60
C LYS A 216 -14.55 19.52 0.54
N MET A 217 -13.37 20.03 0.89
CA MET A 217 -12.22 20.03 -0.02
C MET A 217 -11.81 18.61 -0.40
N ALA A 218 -11.81 17.69 0.57
CA ALA A 218 -11.52 16.28 0.33
C ALA A 218 -12.59 15.60 -0.55
N GLU A 219 -13.88 15.94 -0.39
CA GLU A 219 -14.95 15.47 -1.28
C GLU A 219 -14.74 15.94 -2.73
N ILE A 220 -14.34 17.21 -2.93
CA ILE A 220 -14.02 17.75 -4.26
C ILE A 220 -12.80 17.01 -4.84
N ALA A 221 -11.73 16.84 -4.04
CA ALA A 221 -10.55 16.09 -4.46
C ALA A 221 -10.89 14.66 -4.86
N LYS A 222 -11.73 13.97 -4.06
CA LYS A 222 -12.26 12.64 -4.39
C LYS A 222 -12.93 12.62 -5.75
N GLY A 223 -13.84 13.56 -6.02
CA GLY A 223 -14.55 13.63 -7.31
C GLY A 223 -13.58 13.75 -8.49
N VAL A 224 -12.58 14.62 -8.40
CA VAL A 224 -11.55 14.79 -9.45
C VAL A 224 -10.73 13.51 -9.62
N LEU A 225 -10.31 12.88 -8.52
CA LEU A 225 -9.54 11.64 -8.56
C LEU A 225 -10.32 10.49 -9.20
N GLU A 226 -11.59 10.30 -8.83
CA GLU A 226 -12.46 9.28 -9.41
C GLU A 226 -12.69 9.51 -10.90
N GLU A 227 -12.91 10.78 -11.32
CA GLU A 227 -13.06 11.15 -12.73
C GLU A 227 -11.79 10.86 -13.56
N ARG A 228 -10.60 11.12 -13.00
CA ARG A 228 -9.33 11.04 -13.73
C ARG A 228 -8.66 9.67 -13.65
N VAL A 229 -8.76 9.01 -12.51
CA VAL A 229 -8.11 7.71 -12.27
C VAL A 229 -9.05 6.56 -12.59
N GLY A 230 -10.38 6.79 -12.56
CA GLY A 230 -11.39 5.78 -12.85
C GLY A 230 -11.53 4.72 -11.76
N ILE A 231 -11.13 5.03 -10.53
CA ILE A 231 -11.19 4.12 -9.38
C ILE A 231 -12.00 4.79 -8.28
N GLU A 232 -12.98 4.08 -7.75
CA GLU A 232 -13.78 4.56 -6.62
C GLU A 232 -12.94 4.67 -5.34
N MET A 233 -13.02 5.82 -4.68
CA MET A 233 -12.26 6.13 -3.47
C MET A 233 -13.14 5.97 -2.23
N THR A 234 -12.67 5.23 -1.25
CA THR A 234 -13.34 5.08 0.05
C THR A 234 -13.17 6.33 0.93
N GLU A 235 -14.06 6.50 1.92
CA GLU A 235 -13.92 7.61 2.87
C GLU A 235 -12.66 7.52 3.74
N ASP A 236 -12.17 6.31 3.99
CA ASP A 236 -10.93 6.10 4.76
C ASP A 236 -9.68 6.67 4.07
N GLU A 237 -9.71 6.87 2.75
CA GLU A 237 -8.61 7.45 1.96
C GLU A 237 -8.74 8.97 1.81
N MET A 238 -9.86 9.57 2.23
CA MET A 238 -10.08 11.02 2.27
C MET A 238 -9.38 11.64 3.49
#